data_e01f9b00c2836dd04498aa8555dea4d5
#
_entry.id   e01f9b00c2836dd04498aa8555dea4d5
#
_cell.length_a   1.000
_cell.length_b   1.000
_cell.length_c   1.000
_cell.angle_alpha   90.00
_cell.angle_beta   90.00
_cell.angle_gamma   90.00
#
_symmetry.space_group_name_H-M   'P 1'
#
loop_
_entity.id
_entity.type
_entity.pdbx_description
1 polymer ?
#
loop_
_entity_poly.entity_id
_entity_poly.type
_entity_poly.pdbx_seq_one_letter_code
_entity_poly.pdbx_strand_id
1 'polypeptide(L)'
;RVQFRHSNFQKYRGNGNRDRRFPFFGPNFTGWFRTVNMNDEKKINTLRPLQGAGRKLFVETYGCQMNVGDTEIVVAIMQQEGYVYTDKIEEADVVLINTCSIRDNAEQRIWGRLREMAHLRRRRPGVLVGIIGCMAERLRERLLEGENPVDIVTGPDAYRDLPRLVREAGEGGRGVNV
;
A
#
# COMPACT_ATOMS: atom_id res chain seq x y z
N ARG A 1 -19.39 -8.13 -12.74
CA ARG A 1 -18.50 -8.89 -11.81
C ARG A 1 -17.11 -8.85 -12.42
N VAL A 2 -16.36 -7.80 -12.17
CA VAL A 2 -14.93 -7.77 -12.55
C VAL A 2 -14.17 -7.93 -11.24
N GLN A 3 -13.97 -9.17 -10.88
CA GLN A 3 -13.02 -9.59 -9.87
C GLN A 3 -11.69 -9.72 -10.61
N PHE A 4 -10.86 -8.69 -10.58
CA PHE A 4 -9.48 -8.83 -11.01
C PHE A 4 -8.74 -9.65 -9.93
N ARG A 5 -8.76 -10.97 -10.08
CA ARG A 5 -7.75 -11.82 -9.46
C ARG A 5 -6.41 -11.43 -10.08
N HIS A 6 -5.48 -11.05 -9.23
CA HIS A 6 -4.09 -10.77 -9.60
C HIS A 6 -3.41 -12.03 -10.17
N SER A 7 -3.71 -12.41 -11.41
CA SER A 7 -2.97 -13.45 -12.12
C SER A 7 -1.79 -12.90 -12.95
N ASN A 8 -1.59 -11.59 -12.99
CA ASN A 8 -0.54 -10.98 -13.81
C ASN A 8 0.73 -10.54 -13.07
N PHE A 9 0.75 -10.56 -11.73
CA PHE A 9 1.98 -10.21 -10.98
C PHE A 9 3.01 -11.35 -10.92
N GLN A 10 2.62 -12.58 -11.30
CA GLN A 10 3.51 -13.75 -11.30
C GLN A 10 4.42 -13.87 -12.54
N LYS A 11 4.30 -12.99 -13.52
CA LYS A 11 5.09 -13.07 -14.77
C LYS A 11 6.49 -12.45 -14.69
N TYR A 12 6.88 -11.87 -13.55
CA TYR A 12 8.21 -11.29 -13.35
C TYR A 12 9.10 -12.04 -12.34
N ARG A 13 8.80 -13.31 -12.02
CA ARG A 13 9.82 -14.19 -11.44
C ARG A 13 10.69 -14.68 -12.59
N GLY A 14 11.84 -14.03 -12.75
CA GLY A 14 12.84 -14.37 -13.74
C GLY A 14 13.28 -15.81 -13.58
N ASN A 15 13.00 -16.60 -14.60
CA ASN A 15 13.75 -17.80 -14.90
C ASN A 15 15.16 -17.35 -15.29
N GLY A 16 16.15 -17.82 -14.54
CA GLY A 16 17.56 -17.57 -14.83
C GLY A 16 17.93 -18.06 -16.22
N ASN A 17 17.95 -17.17 -17.17
CA ASN A 17 18.70 -17.38 -18.38
C ASN A 17 19.43 -16.09 -18.73
N ARG A 18 20.76 -16.20 -18.75
CA ARG A 18 21.73 -15.21 -19.20
C ARG A 18 21.42 -14.85 -20.64
N ASP A 19 21.62 -13.57 -21.00
CA ASP A 19 21.59 -12.98 -22.33
C ASP A 19 20.22 -12.52 -22.86
N ARG A 20 19.78 -11.35 -22.36
CA ARG A 20 19.15 -10.35 -23.23
C ARG A 20 19.66 -8.96 -22.87
N ARG A 21 20.59 -8.48 -23.73
CA ARG A 21 21.09 -7.10 -23.73
C ARG A 21 19.92 -6.14 -23.97
N PHE A 22 19.70 -5.22 -23.03
CA PHE A 22 18.80 -4.08 -23.25
C PHE A 22 19.44 -3.13 -24.27
N PRO A 23 18.80 -2.78 -25.38
CA PRO A 23 19.41 -2.03 -26.47
C PRO A 23 19.32 -0.51 -26.33
N PHE A 24 19.53 0.09 -25.17
CA PHE A 24 19.50 1.56 -25.07
C PHE A 24 20.38 2.16 -23.96
N PHE A 25 21.53 1.58 -23.66
CA PHE A 25 22.54 2.32 -22.87
C PHE A 25 23.86 2.28 -23.62
N GLY A 26 24.25 3.45 -24.16
CA GLY A 26 25.53 3.66 -24.81
C GLY A 26 26.72 3.50 -23.85
N PRO A 27 27.97 3.35 -24.37
CA PRO A 27 29.16 2.94 -23.63
C PRO A 27 29.72 3.95 -22.61
N ASN A 28 29.04 5.04 -22.29
CA ASN A 28 29.56 6.11 -21.43
C ASN A 28 28.89 6.19 -20.05
N PHE A 29 28.19 5.13 -19.58
CA PHE A 29 27.54 5.14 -18.26
C PHE A 29 28.38 4.43 -17.18
N THR A 30 29.70 4.66 -17.17
CA THR A 30 30.62 4.13 -16.15
C THR A 30 30.82 5.06 -14.95
N GLY A 31 30.01 6.13 -14.81
CA GLY A 31 30.25 7.20 -13.82
C GLY A 31 29.44 7.16 -12.54
N TRP A 32 28.52 6.19 -12.31
CA TRP A 32 27.58 6.29 -11.18
C TRP A 32 27.60 5.15 -10.16
N PHE A 33 28.46 4.16 -10.32
CA PHE A 33 28.77 3.26 -9.20
C PHE A 33 29.88 3.86 -8.34
N ARG A 34 29.52 4.85 -7.53
CA ARG A 34 30.37 5.24 -6.41
C ARG A 34 30.32 4.05 -5.43
N THR A 35 31.36 3.27 -5.40
CA THR A 35 31.59 2.25 -4.38
C THR A 35 31.40 2.89 -3.01
N VAL A 36 30.32 2.49 -2.34
CA VAL A 36 30.08 2.86 -0.93
C VAL A 36 31.19 2.22 -0.15
N ASN A 37 32.12 3.04 0.38
CA ASN A 37 33.18 2.57 1.22
C ASN A 37 32.57 2.05 2.53
N MET A 38 32.66 0.73 2.74
CA MET A 38 32.07 0.05 3.91
C MET A 38 32.67 0.46 5.26
N ASN A 39 33.66 1.34 5.26
CA ASN A 39 34.35 1.82 6.48
C ASN A 39 33.73 3.11 7.06
N ASP A 40 32.63 3.61 6.49
CA ASP A 40 31.92 4.78 7.02
C ASP A 40 30.83 4.37 8.01
N GLU A 41 31.23 3.76 9.13
CA GLU A 41 30.29 3.37 10.21
C GLU A 41 29.40 4.53 10.72
N LYS A 42 29.86 5.78 10.54
CA LYS A 42 29.05 6.98 10.86
C LYS A 42 27.93 7.28 9.87
N LYS A 43 27.99 6.77 8.61
CA LYS A 43 26.93 6.96 7.62
C LYS A 43 25.85 5.88 7.68
N ILE A 44 26.18 4.71 8.24
CA ILE A 44 25.22 3.61 8.39
C ILE A 44 24.20 3.93 9.49
N ASN A 45 24.55 4.75 10.47
CA ASN A 45 23.66 5.17 11.56
C ASN A 45 22.61 6.24 11.19
N THR A 46 22.60 6.70 9.94
CA THR A 46 21.58 7.64 9.42
C THR A 46 20.53 6.97 8.54
N LEU A 47 20.54 5.65 8.42
CA LEU A 47 19.45 4.93 7.78
C LEU A 47 18.27 4.95 8.75
N ARG A 48 17.30 5.81 8.48
CA ARG A 48 16.00 5.80 9.15
C ARG A 48 15.48 4.36 9.15
N PRO A 49 15.12 3.77 10.31
CA PRO A 49 14.59 2.42 10.33
C PRO A 49 13.32 2.36 9.48
N LEU A 50 13.25 1.35 8.61
CA LEU A 50 12.11 1.13 7.74
C LEU A 50 10.86 0.93 8.60
N GLN A 51 9.84 1.75 8.40
CA GLN A 51 8.64 1.78 9.24
C GLN A 51 7.82 0.49 9.15
N GLY A 52 7.89 -0.17 8.00
CA GLY A 52 7.12 -1.37 7.71
C GLY A 52 7.87 -2.69 7.90
N ALA A 53 9.10 -2.69 8.40
CA ALA A 53 10.02 -3.83 8.37
C ALA A 53 9.34 -5.21 8.55
N GLY A 54 9.09 -5.90 7.44
CA GLY A 54 8.48 -7.23 7.40
C GLY A 54 6.96 -7.28 7.62
N ARG A 55 6.27 -6.16 7.89
CA ARG A 55 4.80 -6.12 8.02
C ARG A 55 4.15 -6.36 6.66
N LYS A 56 3.07 -7.13 6.66
CA LYS A 56 2.37 -7.53 5.44
C LYS A 56 1.29 -6.52 5.06
N LEU A 57 1.33 -6.08 3.81
CA LEU A 57 0.36 -5.19 3.20
C LEU A 57 -0.55 -5.94 2.24
N PHE A 58 -1.85 -5.86 2.42
CA PHE A 58 -2.86 -6.28 1.46
C PHE A 58 -3.58 -5.05 0.90
N VAL A 59 -3.77 -5.01 -0.43
CA VAL A 59 -4.52 -3.93 -1.08
C VAL A 59 -5.62 -4.53 -1.93
N GLU A 60 -6.84 -4.09 -1.70
CA GLU A 60 -8.02 -4.45 -2.49
C GLU A 60 -8.52 -3.23 -3.27
N THR A 61 -8.74 -3.39 -4.57
CA THR A 61 -9.08 -2.27 -5.46
C THR A 61 -10.51 -2.38 -5.99
N TYR A 62 -11.28 -1.35 -5.76
CA TYR A 62 -12.63 -1.18 -6.30
C TYR A 62 -12.70 0.09 -7.15
N GLY A 63 -12.87 -0.05 -8.44
CA GLY A 63 -13.01 1.12 -9.30
C GLY A 63 -12.65 0.90 -10.76
N CYS A 64 -12.09 1.94 -11.35
CA CYS A 64 -11.68 1.97 -12.76
C CYS A 64 -10.17 1.66 -12.92
N GLN A 65 -9.69 1.73 -14.16
CA GLN A 65 -8.28 1.51 -14.46
C GLN A 65 -7.33 2.48 -13.72
N MET A 66 -7.77 3.70 -13.42
CA MET A 66 -6.98 4.65 -12.64
C MET A 66 -6.70 4.14 -11.23
N ASN A 67 -7.69 3.53 -10.57
CA ASN A 67 -7.48 2.95 -9.24
C ASN A 67 -6.48 1.78 -9.26
N VAL A 68 -6.33 1.08 -10.38
CA VAL A 68 -5.28 0.05 -10.52
C VAL A 68 -3.90 0.71 -10.49
N GLY A 69 -3.71 1.79 -11.27
CA GLY A 69 -2.47 2.56 -11.23
C GLY A 69 -2.16 3.15 -9.85
N ASP A 70 -3.17 3.71 -9.19
CA ASP A 70 -3.03 4.20 -7.82
C ASP A 70 -2.58 3.10 -6.85
N THR A 71 -3.14 1.90 -7.00
CA THR A 71 -2.74 0.75 -6.19
C THR A 71 -1.28 0.38 -6.40
N GLU A 72 -0.78 0.41 -7.62
CA GLU A 72 0.63 0.15 -7.93
C GLU A 72 1.54 1.19 -7.25
N ILE A 73 1.15 2.46 -7.30
CA ILE A 73 1.88 3.56 -6.64
C ILE A 73 1.89 3.35 -5.12
N VAL A 74 0.75 3.06 -4.51
CA VAL A 74 0.62 2.82 -3.07
C VAL A 74 1.47 1.64 -2.63
N VAL A 75 1.42 0.52 -3.35
CA VAL A 75 2.25 -0.65 -3.06
C VAL A 75 3.73 -0.30 -3.15
N ALA A 76 4.16 0.45 -4.18
CA ALA A 76 5.56 0.85 -4.34
C ALA A 76 6.02 1.76 -3.18
N ILE A 77 5.21 2.74 -2.77
CA ILE A 77 5.52 3.62 -1.62
C ILE A 77 5.68 2.80 -0.34
N MET A 78 4.76 1.89 -0.06
CA MET A 78 4.79 1.08 1.15
C MET A 78 5.97 0.08 1.14
N GLN A 79 6.31 -0.49 -0.02
CA GLN A 79 7.47 -1.37 -0.17
C GLN A 79 8.80 -0.64 0.07
N GLN A 80 8.92 0.63 -0.32
CA GLN A 80 10.10 1.46 -0.01
C GLN A 80 10.31 1.63 1.50
N GLU A 81 9.23 1.56 2.29
CA GLU A 81 9.27 1.62 3.76
C GLU A 81 9.34 0.22 4.41
N GLY A 82 9.57 -0.83 3.61
CA GLY A 82 9.83 -2.19 4.09
C GLY A 82 8.59 -3.07 4.29
N TYR A 83 7.41 -2.63 3.86
CA TYR A 83 6.22 -3.49 3.85
C TYR A 83 6.34 -4.57 2.77
N VAL A 84 5.81 -5.75 3.04
CA VAL A 84 5.78 -6.88 2.11
C VAL A 84 4.36 -7.06 1.59
N TYR A 85 4.16 -6.97 0.28
CA TYR A 85 2.86 -7.22 -0.32
C TYR A 85 2.44 -8.69 -0.15
N THR A 86 1.18 -8.91 0.19
CA THR A 86 0.55 -10.24 0.26
C THR A 86 -0.77 -10.25 -0.49
N ASP A 87 -1.12 -11.38 -1.09
CA ASP A 87 -2.42 -11.65 -1.72
C ASP A 87 -3.42 -12.31 -0.75
N LYS A 88 -3.00 -12.55 0.50
CA LYS A 88 -3.80 -13.19 1.54
C LYS A 88 -4.15 -12.18 2.63
N ILE A 89 -5.41 -11.82 2.69
CA ILE A 89 -5.92 -10.85 3.68
C ILE A 89 -5.74 -11.37 5.12
N GLU A 90 -5.79 -12.68 5.30
CA GLU A 90 -5.62 -13.32 6.63
C GLU A 90 -4.23 -13.14 7.21
N GLU A 91 -3.23 -12.87 6.36
CA GLU A 91 -1.85 -12.67 6.77
C GLU A 91 -1.48 -11.18 6.90
N ALA A 92 -2.36 -10.27 6.44
CA ALA A 92 -2.05 -8.85 6.37
C ALA A 92 -2.03 -8.18 7.75
N ASP A 93 -1.06 -7.31 7.97
CA ASP A 93 -0.99 -6.41 9.12
C ASP A 93 -1.62 -5.05 8.80
N VAL A 94 -1.64 -4.70 7.51
CA VAL A 94 -2.27 -3.50 6.98
C VAL A 94 -3.14 -3.90 5.79
N VAL A 95 -4.41 -3.54 5.83
CA VAL A 95 -5.38 -3.75 4.75
C VAL A 95 -5.79 -2.39 4.21
N LEU A 96 -5.51 -2.11 2.95
CA LEU A 96 -5.94 -0.91 2.27
C LEU A 96 -7.03 -1.23 1.25
N ILE A 97 -8.10 -0.46 1.26
CA ILE A 97 -9.21 -0.58 0.31
C ILE A 97 -9.21 0.67 -0.56
N ASN A 98 -8.76 0.51 -1.81
CA ASN A 98 -8.74 1.59 -2.80
C ASN A 98 -10.09 1.69 -3.50
N THR A 99 -10.67 2.88 -3.49
CA THR A 99 -12.07 3.07 -3.86
C THR A 99 -12.29 4.25 -4.79
N CYS A 100 -13.19 4.05 -5.78
CA CYS A 100 -13.63 5.09 -6.70
C CYS A 100 -14.95 5.72 -6.23
N SER A 101 -15.09 7.02 -6.45
CA SER A 101 -16.27 7.80 -6.06
C SER A 101 -17.43 7.79 -7.07
N ILE A 102 -17.25 7.24 -8.28
CA ILE A 102 -18.07 7.53 -9.46
C ILE A 102 -19.35 6.68 -9.57
N ARG A 103 -19.54 5.64 -8.74
CA ARG A 103 -20.67 4.71 -8.90
C ARG A 103 -21.52 4.65 -7.63
N ASP A 104 -22.82 4.91 -7.75
CA ASP A 104 -23.76 4.93 -6.62
C ASP A 104 -23.78 3.62 -5.82
N ASN A 105 -23.59 2.47 -6.49
CA ASN A 105 -23.50 1.18 -5.81
C ASN A 105 -22.14 0.87 -5.18
N ALA A 106 -21.10 1.67 -5.43
CA ALA A 106 -19.77 1.44 -4.89
C ALA A 106 -19.74 1.69 -3.38
N GLU A 107 -20.44 2.71 -2.92
CA GLU A 107 -20.51 3.04 -1.50
C GLU A 107 -21.14 1.90 -0.67
N GLN A 108 -22.25 1.32 -1.11
CA GLN A 108 -22.89 0.20 -0.42
C GLN A 108 -21.97 -1.03 -0.31
N ARG A 109 -21.17 -1.30 -1.35
CA ARG A 109 -20.19 -2.39 -1.34
C ARG A 109 -19.09 -2.16 -0.30
N ILE A 110 -18.63 -0.92 -0.18
CA ILE A 110 -17.61 -0.57 0.81
C ILE A 110 -18.15 -0.73 2.22
N TRP A 111 -19.36 -0.29 2.52
CA TRP A 111 -20.00 -0.53 3.82
C TRP A 111 -20.15 -2.02 4.12
N GLY A 112 -20.49 -2.83 3.12
CA GLY A 112 -20.49 -4.29 3.25
C GLY A 112 -19.10 -4.83 3.59
N ARG A 113 -18.06 -4.37 2.88
CA ARG A 113 -16.69 -4.80 3.10
C ARG A 113 -16.14 -4.38 4.45
N LEU A 114 -16.47 -3.18 4.93
CA LEU A 114 -16.08 -2.72 6.26
C LEU A 114 -16.64 -3.63 7.38
N ARG A 115 -17.84 -4.15 7.23
CA ARG A 115 -18.39 -5.15 8.17
C ARG A 115 -17.54 -6.43 8.21
N GLU A 116 -17.06 -6.89 7.05
CA GLU A 116 -16.14 -8.03 6.99
C GLU A 116 -14.80 -7.71 7.67
N MET A 117 -14.29 -6.47 7.49
CA MET A 117 -13.07 -6.00 8.18
C MET A 117 -13.27 -5.95 9.70
N ALA A 118 -14.43 -5.58 10.18
CA ALA A 118 -14.76 -5.65 11.61
C ALA A 118 -14.68 -7.09 12.16
N HIS A 119 -15.08 -8.09 11.36
CA HIS A 119 -14.92 -9.50 11.73
C HIS A 119 -13.45 -9.94 11.70
N LEU A 120 -12.67 -9.49 10.72
CA LEU A 120 -11.24 -9.75 10.66
C LEU A 120 -10.52 -9.18 11.88
N ARG A 121 -10.82 -7.93 12.24
CA ARG A 121 -10.24 -7.25 13.41
C ARG A 121 -10.55 -7.96 14.72
N ARG A 122 -11.75 -8.51 14.91
CA ARG A 122 -12.05 -9.31 16.12
C ARG A 122 -11.16 -10.54 16.27
N ARG A 123 -10.76 -11.16 15.16
CA ARG A 123 -9.84 -12.30 15.16
C ARG A 123 -8.37 -11.89 15.21
N ARG A 124 -8.04 -10.70 14.71
CA ARG A 124 -6.70 -10.14 14.64
C ARG A 124 -6.71 -8.66 15.07
N PRO A 125 -6.72 -8.37 16.37
CA PRO A 125 -6.89 -6.99 16.89
C PRO A 125 -5.82 -5.99 16.43
N GLY A 126 -4.63 -6.47 16.00
CA GLY A 126 -3.54 -5.62 15.52
C GLY A 126 -3.61 -5.24 14.04
N VAL A 127 -4.63 -5.70 13.29
CA VAL A 127 -4.79 -5.35 11.88
C VAL A 127 -5.27 -3.90 11.74
N LEU A 128 -4.55 -3.12 10.93
CA LEU A 128 -4.95 -1.76 10.56
C LEU A 128 -5.74 -1.78 9.24
N VAL A 129 -6.82 -1.03 9.20
CA VAL A 129 -7.70 -0.94 8.02
C VAL A 129 -7.71 0.50 7.52
N GLY A 130 -7.40 0.68 6.23
CA GLY A 130 -7.41 1.98 5.57
C GLY A 130 -8.35 2.02 4.35
N ILE A 131 -9.02 3.15 4.19
CA ILE A 131 -9.74 3.50 2.97
C ILE A 131 -8.95 4.56 2.23
N ILE A 132 -8.66 4.29 0.95
CA ILE A 132 -7.87 5.19 0.10
C ILE A 132 -8.60 5.49 -1.21
N GLY A 133 -8.16 6.55 -1.89
CA GLY A 133 -8.72 6.96 -3.19
C GLY A 133 -9.82 7.99 -3.10
N CYS A 134 -10.48 8.28 -4.23
CA CYS A 134 -11.44 9.39 -4.35
C CYS A 134 -12.66 9.28 -3.40
N MET A 135 -13.08 8.06 -3.04
CA MET A 135 -14.19 7.87 -2.09
C MET A 135 -13.76 8.23 -0.66
N ALA A 136 -12.51 7.96 -0.30
CA ALA A 136 -11.94 8.30 0.99
C ALA A 136 -12.06 9.81 1.24
N GLU A 137 -11.71 10.61 0.26
CA GLU A 137 -11.82 12.07 0.29
C GLU A 137 -13.28 12.53 0.47
N ARG A 138 -14.21 11.95 -0.28
CA ARG A 138 -15.62 12.32 -0.24
C ARG A 138 -16.33 11.92 1.06
N LEU A 139 -15.99 10.76 1.62
CA LEU A 139 -16.69 10.18 2.78
C LEU A 139 -15.93 10.33 4.10
N ARG A 140 -14.87 11.10 4.10
CA ARG A 140 -13.92 11.32 5.19
C ARG A 140 -14.52 11.18 6.59
N GLU A 141 -15.47 12.05 6.93
CA GLU A 141 -16.08 12.11 8.26
C GLU A 141 -16.90 10.86 8.56
N ARG A 142 -17.72 10.43 7.60
CA ARG A 142 -18.58 9.24 7.75
C ARG A 142 -17.80 7.94 7.94
N LEU A 143 -16.59 7.84 7.37
CA LEU A 143 -15.73 6.67 7.54
C LEU A 143 -15.12 6.58 8.94
N LEU A 144 -14.96 7.72 9.60
CA LEU A 144 -14.37 7.84 10.93
C LEU A 144 -15.43 7.86 12.04
N GLU A 145 -16.70 8.01 11.68
CA GLU A 145 -17.80 8.01 12.63
C GLU A 145 -18.15 6.60 13.13
N GLY A 146 -18.63 6.52 14.35
CA GLY A 146 -19.13 5.29 14.95
C GLY A 146 -18.06 4.22 15.20
N GLU A 147 -18.49 2.96 15.17
CA GLU A 147 -17.64 1.77 15.38
C GLU A 147 -17.04 1.21 14.08
N ASN A 148 -16.87 2.06 13.07
CA ASN A 148 -16.27 1.62 11.81
C ASN A 148 -14.82 1.18 12.04
N PRO A 149 -14.41 0.03 11.48
CA PRO A 149 -13.06 -0.50 11.65
C PRO A 149 -12.04 0.22 10.73
N VAL A 150 -12.11 1.56 10.65
CA VAL A 150 -11.26 2.36 9.78
C VAL A 150 -10.30 3.16 10.64
N ASP A 151 -9.00 2.93 10.42
CA ASP A 151 -7.91 3.61 11.11
C ASP A 151 -7.26 4.68 10.24
N ILE A 152 -7.31 4.48 8.91
CA ILE A 152 -6.59 5.31 7.95
C ILE A 152 -7.56 5.74 6.85
N VAL A 153 -7.58 7.06 6.57
CA VAL A 153 -8.34 7.64 5.46
C VAL A 153 -7.43 8.58 4.70
N THR A 154 -7.20 8.32 3.40
CA THR A 154 -6.36 9.18 2.58
C THR A 154 -6.85 9.31 1.15
N GLY A 155 -6.82 10.54 0.65
CA GLY A 155 -7.10 10.87 -0.74
C GLY A 155 -5.92 10.56 -1.68
N PRO A 156 -6.11 10.67 -3.02
CA PRO A 156 -5.09 10.36 -4.01
C PRO A 156 -3.83 11.21 -3.88
N ASP A 157 -3.97 12.48 -3.52
CA ASP A 157 -2.86 13.43 -3.43
C ASP A 157 -1.96 13.18 -2.22
N ALA A 158 -2.43 12.40 -1.24
CA ALA A 158 -1.76 12.16 0.02
C ALA A 158 -1.15 10.75 0.17
N TYR A 159 -1.03 9.96 -0.90
CA TYR A 159 -0.48 8.60 -0.83
C TYR A 159 0.96 8.53 -0.29
N ARG A 160 1.75 9.58 -0.48
CA ARG A 160 3.12 9.66 0.07
C ARG A 160 3.16 9.69 1.59
N ASP A 161 2.07 10.09 2.22
CA ASP A 161 1.95 10.14 3.68
C ASP A 161 1.50 8.80 4.29
N LEU A 162 1.09 7.83 3.49
CA LEU A 162 0.59 6.54 3.96
C LEU A 162 1.49 5.87 5.00
N PRO A 163 2.82 5.79 4.83
CA PRO A 163 3.67 5.16 5.84
C PRO A 163 3.58 5.86 7.21
N ARG A 164 3.49 7.20 7.22
CA ARG A 164 3.31 7.99 8.44
C ARG A 164 1.94 7.72 9.07
N LEU A 165 0.88 7.74 8.26
CA LEU A 165 -0.49 7.50 8.71
C LEU A 165 -0.67 6.09 9.30
N VAL A 166 -0.05 5.08 8.68
CA VAL A 166 -0.06 3.70 9.19
C VAL A 166 0.66 3.59 10.53
N ARG A 167 1.76 4.32 10.73
CA ARG A 167 2.46 4.36 12.02
C ARG A 167 1.59 5.01 13.09
N GLU A 168 1.04 6.20 12.82
CA GLU A 168 0.18 6.92 13.74
C GLU A 168 -1.03 6.07 14.16
N ALA A 169 -1.64 5.38 13.21
CA ALA A 169 -2.73 4.44 13.47
C ALA A 169 -2.26 3.25 14.34
N GLY A 170 -1.05 2.74 14.13
CA GLY A 170 -0.47 1.65 14.90
C GLY A 170 -0.14 2.03 16.34
N GLU A 171 0.05 3.31 16.62
CA GLU A 171 0.27 3.88 17.96
C GLU A 171 -1.05 4.21 18.70
N GLY A 172 -2.19 3.83 18.13
CA GLY A 172 -3.53 4.03 18.70
C GLY A 172 -4.21 5.35 18.29
N GLY A 173 -3.62 6.09 17.35
CA GLY A 173 -4.23 7.25 16.71
C GLY A 173 -5.14 6.86 15.53
N ARG A 174 -5.61 7.87 14.79
CA ARG A 174 -6.23 7.69 13.46
C ARG A 174 -5.42 8.47 12.44
N GLY A 175 -5.00 7.81 11.37
CA GLY A 175 -4.24 8.42 10.29
C GLY A 175 -5.18 9.01 9.24
N VAL A 176 -5.31 10.33 9.18
CA VAL A 176 -6.20 11.03 8.24
C VAL A 176 -5.43 12.10 7.48
N ASN A 177 -5.46 12.01 6.15
CA ASN A 177 -4.97 13.04 5.25
C ASN A 177 -5.76 13.03 3.93
N VAL A 178 -6.68 13.97 3.77
CA VAL A 178 -7.57 14.15 2.60
C VAL A 178 -7.87 15.62 2.41
#